data_9a32c04499218ff73a5d4b4e80a203ab
#
_entry.id   9a32c04499218ff73a5d4b4e80a203ab
#
_cell.length_a   1.000
_cell.length_b   1.000
_cell.length_c   1.000
_cell.angle_alpha   90.00
_cell.angle_beta   90.00
_cell.angle_gamma   90.00
#
_symmetry.space_group_name_H-M   'P 1'
#
loop_
_entity.id
_entity.type
_entity.pdbx_description
1 polymer ?
#
loop_
_entity_poly.entity_id
_entity_poly.type
_entity_poly.pdbx_seq_one_letter_code
_entity_poly.pdbx_strand_id
1 'polypeptide(L)'
;WLSIVLRRHGIQLAKLADDTMLASYVLDSTRSGHRIENAALDILTYQAITDESIRGKGAKAKSFTELPLEVVLSFAAERADLILQVMDAFKNSLERESLSDLYCDLELPLIQTLVDIEIAGVRIDSKQLKEQSNRLENKLSKLRARIYELSGETFNINSPKQLGGILF
;
A
#
# COMPACT_ATOMS: atom_id res chain seq x y z
N TRP A 1 -1.09 3.38 -9.09
CA TRP A 1 -0.74 1.98 -9.44
C TRP A 1 -1.30 1.57 -10.80
N LEU A 2 -2.59 1.73 -11.08
CA LEU A 2 -3.19 1.38 -12.39
C LEU A 2 -2.47 2.07 -13.55
N SER A 3 -2.16 3.35 -13.43
CA SER A 3 -1.43 4.12 -14.45
C SER A 3 -0.07 3.52 -14.77
N ILE A 4 0.66 3.01 -13.78
CA ILE A 4 1.96 2.35 -13.98
C ILE A 4 1.79 1.04 -14.73
N VAL A 5 0.80 0.22 -14.35
CA VAL A 5 0.51 -1.06 -15.02
C VAL A 5 0.16 -0.81 -16.49
N LEU A 6 -0.79 0.08 -16.76
CA LEU A 6 -1.21 0.41 -18.11
C LEU A 6 -0.04 0.93 -18.97
N ARG A 7 0.78 1.81 -18.41
CA ARG A 7 1.94 2.40 -19.10
C ARG A 7 3.01 1.35 -19.44
N ARG A 8 3.22 0.33 -18.59
CA ARG A 8 4.09 -0.82 -18.89
C ARG A 8 3.59 -1.67 -20.06
N HIS A 9 2.29 -1.62 -20.34
CA HIS A 9 1.66 -2.26 -21.50
C HIS A 9 1.48 -1.31 -22.70
N GLY A 10 2.13 -0.14 -22.71
CA GLY A 10 2.06 0.83 -23.81
C GLY A 10 0.76 1.64 -23.84
N ILE A 11 -0.08 1.54 -22.80
CA ILE A 11 -1.34 2.26 -22.69
C ILE A 11 -1.12 3.49 -21.80
N GLN A 12 -1.37 4.68 -22.37
CA GLN A 12 -1.29 5.93 -21.63
C GLN A 12 -2.69 6.50 -21.39
N LEU A 13 -3.02 6.77 -20.12
CA LEU A 13 -4.23 7.50 -19.78
C LEU A 13 -4.04 8.97 -20.15
N ALA A 14 -4.91 9.50 -20.98
CA ALA A 14 -4.82 10.89 -21.46
C ALA A 14 -5.02 11.90 -20.33
N LYS A 15 -5.92 11.60 -19.42
CA LYS A 15 -6.20 12.41 -18.21
C LYS A 15 -6.74 11.52 -17.11
N LEU A 16 -6.21 11.66 -15.90
CA LEU A 16 -6.84 11.13 -14.71
C LEU A 16 -7.87 12.18 -14.24
N ALA A 17 -9.15 11.83 -14.34
CA ALA A 17 -10.22 12.74 -13.99
C ALA A 17 -10.45 12.79 -12.48
N ASP A 18 -10.40 11.61 -11.85
CA ASP A 18 -10.73 11.44 -10.43
C ASP A 18 -10.00 10.22 -9.84
N ASP A 19 -9.82 10.22 -8.52
CA ASP A 19 -9.33 9.09 -7.73
C ASP A 19 -10.05 9.07 -6.38
N THR A 20 -10.88 8.05 -6.13
CA THR A 20 -11.70 7.95 -4.91
C THR A 20 -10.87 7.75 -3.66
N MET A 21 -9.73 7.07 -3.75
CA MET A 21 -8.84 6.86 -2.60
C MET A 21 -8.19 8.19 -2.19
N LEU A 22 -7.75 8.97 -3.17
CA LEU A 22 -7.16 10.28 -2.94
C LEU A 22 -8.18 11.29 -2.43
N ALA A 23 -9.38 11.33 -3.01
CA ALA A 23 -10.47 12.18 -2.51
C ALA A 23 -10.84 11.86 -1.05
N SER A 24 -10.92 10.57 -0.71
CA SER A 24 -11.14 10.13 0.67
C SER A 24 -10.03 10.58 1.62
N TYR A 25 -8.77 10.52 1.17
CA TYR A 25 -7.61 10.95 1.96
C TYR A 25 -7.60 12.46 2.19
N VAL A 26 -7.89 13.25 1.15
CA VAL A 26 -7.97 14.71 1.25
C VAL A 26 -9.08 15.14 2.20
N LEU A 27 -10.22 14.46 2.17
CA LEU A 27 -11.36 14.75 3.07
C LEU A 27 -11.07 14.38 4.52
N ASP A 28 -10.40 13.28 4.78
CA ASP A 28 -10.07 12.83 6.13
C ASP A 28 -8.87 11.88 6.14
N SER A 29 -7.68 12.43 6.32
CA SER A 29 -6.42 11.67 6.37
C SER A 29 -6.28 10.78 7.64
N THR A 30 -7.15 10.93 8.63
CA THR A 30 -7.11 10.17 9.88
C THR A 30 -7.79 8.80 9.78
N ARG A 31 -8.52 8.54 8.71
CA ARG A 31 -9.20 7.27 8.46
C ARG A 31 -8.21 6.10 8.42
N SER A 32 -8.62 4.96 8.96
CA SER A 32 -7.83 3.73 8.98
C SER A 32 -7.67 3.07 7.59
N GLY A 33 -8.37 3.56 6.57
CA GLY A 33 -8.27 3.07 5.19
C GLY A 33 -9.15 3.85 4.23
N HIS A 34 -8.67 3.96 2.98
CA HIS A 34 -9.31 4.74 1.90
C HIS A 34 -9.76 3.84 0.74
N ARG A 35 -10.00 2.55 1.01
CA ARG A 35 -10.47 1.61 0.00
C ARG A 35 -11.93 1.91 -0.37
N ILE A 36 -12.29 1.55 -1.60
CA ILE A 36 -13.65 1.76 -2.09
C ILE A 36 -14.71 1.07 -1.23
N GLU A 37 -14.39 -0.10 -0.63
CA GLU A 37 -15.30 -0.82 0.26
C GLU A 37 -15.65 0.01 1.51
N ASN A 38 -14.67 0.70 2.10
CA ASN A 38 -14.90 1.56 3.25
C ASN A 38 -15.74 2.77 2.87
N ALA A 39 -15.41 3.39 1.74
CA ALA A 39 -16.15 4.54 1.23
C ALA A 39 -17.61 4.19 0.88
N ALA A 40 -17.84 3.04 0.25
CA ALA A 40 -19.17 2.55 -0.07
C ALA A 40 -20.02 2.29 1.19
N LEU A 41 -19.41 1.72 2.23
CA LEU A 41 -20.08 1.48 3.49
C LEU A 41 -20.48 2.81 4.17
N ASP A 42 -19.54 3.75 4.23
CA ASP A 42 -19.73 5.02 4.97
C ASP A 42 -20.69 5.97 4.25
N ILE A 43 -20.63 6.02 2.91
CA ILE A 43 -21.38 7.01 2.11
C ILE A 43 -22.70 6.43 1.61
N LEU A 44 -22.67 5.19 1.10
CA LEU A 44 -23.81 4.55 0.46
C LEU A 44 -24.53 3.57 1.38
N THR A 45 -24.00 3.32 2.58
CA THR A 45 -24.46 2.27 3.51
C THR A 45 -24.51 0.89 2.81
N TYR A 46 -23.59 0.69 1.87
CA TYR A 46 -23.50 -0.51 1.03
C TYR A 46 -22.28 -1.34 1.38
N GLN A 47 -22.49 -2.62 1.67
CA GLN A 47 -21.41 -3.56 1.95
C GLN A 47 -20.92 -4.19 0.64
N ALA A 48 -19.82 -3.67 0.13
CA ALA A 48 -19.20 -4.14 -1.11
C ALA A 48 -18.55 -5.53 -0.99
N ILE A 49 -18.48 -6.23 -2.11
CA ILE A 49 -17.70 -7.48 -2.24
C ILE A 49 -16.23 -7.17 -1.96
N THR A 50 -15.64 -7.84 -0.97
CA THR A 50 -14.24 -7.64 -0.62
C THR A 50 -13.31 -8.58 -1.39
N ASP A 51 -12.05 -8.16 -1.58
CA ASP A 51 -11.00 -9.02 -2.15
C ASP A 51 -10.89 -10.35 -1.37
N GLU A 52 -10.91 -10.28 -0.05
CA GLU A 52 -10.83 -11.46 0.82
C GLU A 52 -12.01 -12.41 0.69
N SER A 53 -13.21 -11.89 0.40
CA SER A 53 -14.42 -12.74 0.27
C SER A 53 -14.38 -13.63 -0.97
N ILE A 54 -13.72 -13.17 -2.05
CA ILE A 54 -13.63 -13.92 -3.31
C ILE A 54 -12.33 -14.72 -3.43
N ARG A 55 -11.23 -14.24 -2.87
CA ARG A 55 -9.90 -14.89 -2.97
C ARG A 55 -9.52 -15.72 -1.75
N GLY A 56 -10.12 -15.47 -0.60
CA GLY A 56 -9.68 -16.01 0.69
C GLY A 56 -8.60 -15.15 1.36
N LYS A 57 -8.08 -15.61 2.50
CA LYS A 57 -7.17 -14.85 3.37
C LYS A 57 -5.76 -15.41 3.41
N GLY A 58 -4.79 -14.50 3.59
CA GLY A 58 -3.39 -14.82 3.88
C GLY A 58 -2.69 -15.58 2.75
N ALA A 59 -1.76 -16.47 3.12
CA ALA A 59 -0.94 -17.22 2.16
C ALA A 59 -1.73 -18.22 1.28
N LYS A 60 -2.99 -18.50 1.63
CA LYS A 60 -3.89 -19.36 0.85
C LYS A 60 -4.82 -18.60 -0.09
N ALA A 61 -4.69 -17.28 -0.18
CA ALA A 61 -5.50 -16.48 -1.08
C ALA A 61 -5.19 -16.85 -2.54
N LYS A 62 -6.24 -17.15 -3.31
CA LYS A 62 -6.13 -17.50 -4.73
C LYS A 62 -5.73 -16.28 -5.56
N SER A 63 -5.06 -16.52 -6.68
CA SER A 63 -4.89 -15.49 -7.71
C SER A 63 -6.23 -15.20 -8.39
N PHE A 64 -6.42 -13.98 -8.91
CA PHE A 64 -7.59 -13.67 -9.73
C PHE A 64 -7.73 -14.57 -10.96
N THR A 65 -6.62 -15.06 -11.50
CA THR A 65 -6.58 -15.99 -12.62
C THR A 65 -7.07 -17.41 -12.28
N GLU A 66 -7.19 -17.74 -11.00
CA GLU A 66 -7.69 -19.04 -10.52
C GLU A 66 -9.19 -18.99 -10.11
N LEU A 67 -9.81 -17.81 -10.21
CA LEU A 67 -11.22 -17.63 -9.88
C LEU A 67 -12.11 -17.82 -11.11
N PRO A 68 -13.35 -18.30 -10.94
CA PRO A 68 -14.36 -18.31 -12.02
C PRO A 68 -14.57 -16.89 -12.56
N LEU A 69 -14.76 -16.80 -13.89
CA LEU A 69 -14.94 -15.52 -14.58
C LEU A 69 -16.13 -14.72 -14.03
N GLU A 70 -17.22 -15.40 -13.70
CA GLU A 70 -18.45 -14.79 -13.19
C GLU A 70 -18.22 -14.08 -11.84
N VAL A 71 -17.37 -14.68 -10.99
CA VAL A 71 -17.01 -14.10 -9.69
C VAL A 71 -16.17 -12.84 -9.90
N VAL A 72 -15.16 -12.92 -10.78
CA VAL A 72 -14.29 -11.77 -11.10
C VAL A 72 -15.07 -10.66 -11.78
N LEU A 73 -15.99 -11.01 -12.69
CA LEU A 73 -16.85 -10.06 -13.38
C LEU A 73 -17.75 -9.30 -12.41
N SER A 74 -18.43 -10.00 -11.51
CA SER A 74 -19.30 -9.37 -10.49
C SER A 74 -18.53 -8.42 -9.61
N PHE A 75 -17.35 -8.84 -9.13
CA PHE A 75 -16.45 -8.03 -8.32
C PHE A 75 -15.96 -6.78 -9.05
N ALA A 76 -15.55 -6.90 -10.30
CA ALA A 76 -15.03 -5.79 -11.09
C ALA A 76 -16.13 -4.80 -11.49
N ALA A 77 -17.31 -5.30 -11.88
CA ALA A 77 -18.45 -4.47 -12.26
C ALA A 77 -18.98 -3.66 -11.06
N GLU A 78 -19.13 -4.29 -9.89
CA GLU A 78 -19.51 -3.60 -8.66
C GLU A 78 -18.54 -2.47 -8.33
N ARG A 79 -17.24 -2.71 -8.41
CA ARG A 79 -16.22 -1.68 -8.14
C ARG A 79 -16.31 -0.50 -9.09
N ALA A 80 -16.54 -0.75 -10.38
CA ALA A 80 -16.69 0.32 -11.38
C ALA A 80 -17.91 1.19 -11.06
N ASP A 81 -19.02 0.59 -10.68
CA ASP A 81 -20.24 1.29 -10.30
C ASP A 81 -20.07 2.07 -8.99
N LEU A 82 -19.53 1.44 -7.96
CA LEU A 82 -19.28 2.09 -6.66
C LEU A 82 -18.33 3.29 -6.76
N ILE A 83 -17.28 3.20 -7.60
CA ILE A 83 -16.36 4.32 -7.81
C ILE A 83 -17.10 5.55 -8.33
N LEU A 84 -18.01 5.38 -9.27
CA LEU A 84 -18.80 6.50 -9.83
C LEU A 84 -19.71 7.10 -8.76
N GLN A 85 -20.48 6.28 -8.05
CA GLN A 85 -21.42 6.75 -7.04
C GLN A 85 -20.71 7.45 -5.85
N VAL A 86 -19.62 6.85 -5.36
CA VAL A 86 -18.84 7.42 -4.25
C VAL A 86 -18.15 8.71 -4.67
N MET A 87 -17.66 8.79 -5.93
CA MET A 87 -16.97 10.00 -6.39
C MET A 87 -17.89 11.21 -6.46
N ASP A 88 -19.13 11.04 -6.87
CA ASP A 88 -20.13 12.13 -6.88
C ASP A 88 -20.36 12.66 -5.46
N ALA A 89 -20.47 11.81 -4.47
CA ALA A 89 -20.61 12.21 -3.08
C ALA A 89 -19.33 12.91 -2.54
N PHE A 90 -18.17 12.43 -2.92
CA PHE A 90 -16.89 13.06 -2.53
C PHE A 90 -16.73 14.45 -3.15
N LYS A 91 -17.09 14.66 -4.42
CA LYS A 91 -17.05 15.98 -5.05
C LYS A 91 -17.88 17.00 -4.27
N ASN A 92 -19.10 16.64 -3.90
CA ASN A 92 -19.97 17.49 -3.08
C ASN A 92 -19.33 17.81 -1.71
N SER A 93 -18.65 16.85 -1.11
CA SER A 93 -17.96 17.03 0.17
C SER A 93 -16.71 17.91 0.04
N LEU A 94 -15.90 17.71 -1.00
CA LEU A 94 -14.73 18.52 -1.29
C LEU A 94 -15.10 20.00 -1.52
N GLU A 95 -16.19 20.27 -2.22
CA GLU A 95 -16.72 21.63 -2.39
C GLU A 95 -17.17 22.24 -1.05
N ARG A 96 -17.95 21.51 -0.29
CA ARG A 96 -18.46 21.98 1.02
C ARG A 96 -17.34 22.32 2.00
N GLU A 97 -16.25 21.51 2.00
CA GLU A 97 -15.10 21.70 2.88
C GLU A 97 -14.04 22.66 2.26
N SER A 98 -14.29 23.23 1.07
CA SER A 98 -13.33 24.09 0.34
C SER A 98 -11.99 23.42 0.03
N LEU A 99 -12.02 22.12 -0.26
CA LEU A 99 -10.84 21.30 -0.58
C LEU A 99 -10.73 20.97 -2.08
N SER A 100 -11.62 21.48 -2.92
CA SER A 100 -11.64 21.17 -4.36
C SER A 100 -10.38 21.62 -5.07
N ASP A 101 -9.85 22.81 -4.77
CA ASP A 101 -8.62 23.34 -5.38
C ASP A 101 -7.41 22.47 -4.96
N LEU A 102 -7.31 22.11 -3.69
CA LEU A 102 -6.25 21.20 -3.21
C LEU A 102 -6.30 19.87 -3.96
N TYR A 103 -7.48 19.29 -4.10
CA TYR A 103 -7.68 18.01 -4.77
C TYR A 103 -7.36 18.09 -6.28
N CYS A 104 -7.93 19.10 -6.98
CA CYS A 104 -7.84 19.19 -8.45
C CYS A 104 -6.51 19.76 -8.93
N ASP A 105 -5.95 20.75 -8.22
CA ASP A 105 -4.80 21.53 -8.73
C ASP A 105 -3.46 21.03 -8.17
N LEU A 106 -3.48 20.30 -7.04
CA LEU A 106 -2.26 19.76 -6.43
C LEU A 106 -2.24 18.23 -6.46
N GLU A 107 -3.20 17.59 -5.80
CA GLU A 107 -3.14 16.16 -5.51
C GLU A 107 -3.34 15.27 -6.77
N LEU A 108 -4.31 15.57 -7.61
CA LEU A 108 -4.53 14.82 -8.85
C LEU A 108 -3.35 14.94 -9.83
N PRO A 109 -2.80 16.15 -10.12
CA PRO A 109 -1.62 16.29 -10.97
C PRO A 109 -0.37 15.61 -10.41
N LEU A 110 -0.21 15.56 -9.08
CA LEU A 110 0.91 14.91 -8.42
C LEU A 110 0.98 13.41 -8.75
N ILE A 111 -0.16 12.74 -8.96
CA ILE A 111 -0.19 11.32 -9.36
C ILE A 111 0.66 11.07 -10.61
N GLN A 112 0.56 11.94 -11.62
CA GLN A 112 1.34 11.77 -12.86
C GLN A 112 2.84 11.91 -12.59
N THR A 113 3.24 12.87 -11.77
CA THR A 113 4.64 13.05 -11.38
C THR A 113 5.18 11.84 -10.64
N LEU A 114 4.40 11.27 -9.71
CA LEU A 114 4.79 10.06 -8.98
C LEU A 114 4.89 8.84 -9.92
N VAL A 115 3.98 8.71 -10.89
CA VAL A 115 4.06 7.66 -11.92
C VAL A 115 5.35 7.78 -12.72
N ASP A 116 5.75 8.99 -13.12
CA ASP A 116 6.97 9.23 -13.87
C ASP A 116 8.22 8.89 -13.04
N ILE A 117 8.24 9.27 -11.77
CA ILE A 117 9.33 8.93 -10.84
C ILE A 117 9.44 7.41 -10.66
N GLU A 118 8.33 6.71 -10.43
CA GLU A 118 8.33 5.25 -10.24
C GLU A 118 8.75 4.49 -11.50
N ILE A 119 8.38 4.97 -12.70
CA ILE A 119 8.79 4.37 -13.97
C ILE A 119 10.27 4.62 -14.25
N ALA A 120 10.76 5.82 -13.98
CA ALA A 120 12.19 6.15 -14.12
C ALA A 120 13.04 5.32 -13.15
N GLY A 121 12.50 5.05 -11.98
CA GLY A 121 13.17 4.26 -10.93
C GLY A 121 14.35 5.01 -10.29
N VAL A 122 15.03 4.31 -9.39
CA VAL A 122 16.22 4.82 -8.68
C VAL A 122 17.40 3.89 -8.94
N ARG A 123 18.53 4.46 -9.34
CA ARG A 123 19.75 3.68 -9.50
C ARG A 123 20.35 3.36 -8.15
N ILE A 124 20.55 2.07 -7.89
CA ILE A 124 21.16 1.58 -6.68
C ILE A 124 22.63 1.25 -6.95
N ASP A 125 23.53 1.72 -6.09
CA ASP A 125 24.93 1.27 -6.07
C ASP A 125 25.06 -0.03 -5.27
N SER A 126 24.91 -1.14 -5.98
CA SER A 126 24.98 -2.48 -5.39
C SER A 126 26.33 -2.78 -4.74
N LYS A 127 27.42 -2.16 -5.24
CA LYS A 127 28.77 -2.34 -4.69
C LYS A 127 28.87 -1.70 -3.31
N GLN A 128 28.45 -0.46 -3.18
CA GLN A 128 28.42 0.25 -1.88
C GLN A 128 27.54 -0.46 -0.87
N LEU A 129 26.35 -0.92 -1.29
CA LEU A 129 25.45 -1.66 -0.40
C LEU A 129 26.09 -2.97 0.09
N LYS A 130 26.76 -3.70 -0.79
CA LYS A 130 27.46 -4.94 -0.42
C LYS A 130 28.62 -4.69 0.54
N GLU A 131 29.43 -3.66 0.30
CA GLU A 131 30.51 -3.26 1.18
C GLU A 131 29.98 -2.86 2.58
N GLN A 132 28.88 -2.11 2.61
CA GLN A 132 28.21 -1.71 3.85
C GLN A 132 27.62 -2.91 4.59
N SER A 133 26.97 -3.83 3.88
CA SER A 133 26.44 -5.09 4.44
C SER A 133 27.55 -5.91 5.10
N ASN A 134 28.67 -6.14 4.40
CA ASN A 134 29.81 -6.88 4.92
C ASN A 134 30.41 -6.22 6.18
N ARG A 135 30.50 -4.89 6.17
CA ARG A 135 30.98 -4.13 7.35
C ARG A 135 30.06 -4.29 8.55
N LEU A 136 28.74 -4.22 8.31
CA LEU A 136 27.74 -4.41 9.37
C LEU A 136 27.74 -5.85 9.90
N GLU A 137 27.85 -6.84 9.04
CA GLU A 137 27.90 -8.25 9.42
C GLU A 137 29.13 -8.56 10.29
N ASN A 138 30.30 -8.04 9.91
CA ASN A 138 31.51 -8.15 10.73
C ASN A 138 31.35 -7.48 12.11
N LYS A 139 30.68 -6.30 12.16
CA LYS A 139 30.41 -5.62 13.41
C LYS A 139 29.43 -6.40 14.28
N LEU A 140 28.36 -6.92 13.69
CA LEU A 140 27.38 -7.75 14.38
C LEU A 140 27.98 -9.02 14.93
N SER A 141 28.86 -9.70 14.19
CA SER A 141 29.57 -10.89 14.65
C SER A 141 30.44 -10.62 15.86
N LYS A 142 31.18 -9.50 15.84
CA LYS A 142 32.00 -9.09 16.99
C LYS A 142 31.13 -8.75 18.23
N LEU A 143 30.02 -8.06 18.03
CA LEU A 143 29.09 -7.75 19.11
C LEU A 143 28.43 -9.00 19.69
N ARG A 144 28.03 -9.93 18.84
CA ARG A 144 27.50 -11.23 19.26
C ARG A 144 28.49 -12.01 20.13
N ALA A 145 29.73 -12.13 19.67
CA ALA A 145 30.77 -12.80 20.42
C ALA A 145 30.96 -12.14 21.81
N ARG A 146 30.96 -10.82 21.87
CA ARG A 146 31.10 -10.07 23.11
C ARG A 146 29.91 -10.25 24.05
N ILE A 147 28.68 -10.31 23.52
CA ILE A 147 27.49 -10.59 24.31
C ILE A 147 27.58 -12.00 24.92
N TYR A 148 27.94 -13.02 24.17
CA TYR A 148 28.09 -14.38 24.69
C TYR A 148 29.23 -14.52 25.72
N GLU A 149 30.32 -13.82 25.51
CA GLU A 149 31.41 -13.74 26.52
C GLU A 149 30.93 -13.14 27.85
N LEU A 150 30.17 -12.05 27.78
CA LEU A 150 29.63 -11.38 28.97
C LEU A 150 28.54 -12.15 29.67
N SER A 151 27.66 -12.86 28.89
CA SER A 151 26.57 -13.67 29.46
C SER A 151 27.03 -15.03 29.98
N GLY A 152 28.22 -15.50 29.58
CA GLY A 152 28.73 -16.83 29.94
C GLY A 152 28.10 -17.99 29.21
N GLU A 153 27.06 -17.75 28.37
CA GLU A 153 26.34 -18.77 27.61
C GLU A 153 25.85 -18.25 26.25
N THR A 154 25.49 -19.19 25.36
CA THR A 154 24.93 -18.86 24.05
C THR A 154 23.39 -18.95 24.08
N PHE A 155 22.73 -17.92 23.57
CA PHE A 155 21.28 -17.84 23.50
C PHE A 155 20.85 -17.10 22.24
N ASN A 156 19.54 -17.12 21.93
CA ASN A 156 19.03 -16.33 20.81
C ASN A 156 18.84 -14.86 21.24
N ILE A 157 19.81 -14.01 20.88
CA ILE A 157 19.82 -12.57 21.18
C ILE A 157 18.56 -11.86 20.67
N ASN A 158 17.92 -12.36 19.58
CA ASN A 158 16.70 -11.79 19.01
C ASN A 158 15.42 -12.26 19.73
N SER A 159 15.54 -13.11 20.75
CA SER A 159 14.39 -13.57 21.55
C SER A 159 14.27 -12.71 22.83
N PRO A 160 13.27 -11.82 22.94
CA PRO A 160 13.06 -11.03 24.16
C PRO A 160 12.95 -11.88 25.43
N LYS A 161 12.35 -13.07 25.31
CA LYS A 161 12.19 -14.01 26.43
C LYS A 161 13.54 -14.55 26.92
N GLN A 162 14.43 -14.97 26.01
CA GLN A 162 15.75 -15.48 26.39
C GLN A 162 16.66 -14.36 26.89
N LEU A 163 16.62 -13.21 26.21
CA LEU A 163 17.37 -12.03 26.63
C LEU A 163 16.95 -11.56 28.05
N GLY A 164 15.65 -11.55 28.34
CA GLY A 164 15.15 -11.21 29.67
C GLY A 164 15.66 -12.13 30.77
N GLY A 165 15.73 -13.46 30.50
CA GLY A 165 16.28 -14.44 31.45
C GLY A 165 17.79 -14.33 31.69
N ILE A 166 18.54 -13.66 30.80
CA ILE A 166 19.97 -13.37 30.98
C ILE A 166 20.18 -12.06 31.75
N LEU A 167 19.28 -11.08 31.58
CA LEU A 167 19.45 -9.74 32.17
C LEU A 167 18.86 -9.60 33.59
N PHE A 168 17.84 -10.42 33.90
CA PHE A 168 17.07 -10.39 35.15
C PHE A 168 16.96 -11.76 35.80
#